data_0734d86cbe40eaa00eabae08d4bd48c1
#
_entry.id   0734d86cbe40eaa00eabae08d4bd48c1
#
_cell.length_a   1.000
_cell.length_b   1.000
_cell.length_c   1.000
_cell.angle_alpha   90.00
_cell.angle_beta   90.00
_cell.angle_gamma   90.00
#
_symmetry.space_group_name_H-M   'P 1'
#
loop_
_entity.id
_entity.type
_entity.pdbx_description
1 polymer ?
#
loop_
_entity_poly.entity_id
_entity_poly.type
_entity_poly.pdbx_seq_one_letter_code
_entity_poly.pdbx_strand_id
1 'polypeptide(L)'
;MSLNGKSAFITGASGGIGRPLIKRLESAGVRINAYDQDKRGDLVRNLASVVDELTQDTPDILINLAGINQFACCEAQNYQRLIDLNLIVPMTLAQAVLPEMRKRGTGHIVNIGSMVAEIPMPYLTGYVASKAGLNGFSDALRREISGQGITVTHINPRAVRTTMNHGAMATFNEMTRTTEDSPDWVAEQIFQAINNRVSRKSLGRKERFFSLTNALLPGMVDVAMRKQKQVAEQVLFAPNHASRGE
;
A
#
# COMPACT_ATOMS: atom_id res chain seq x y z
N MET A 1 -0.60 -23.07 -7.51
CA MET A 1 -1.01 -23.71 -6.24
C MET A 1 -2.44 -23.27 -5.96
N SER A 2 -3.34 -24.16 -5.54
CA SER A 2 -4.73 -23.77 -5.26
C SER A 2 -4.77 -22.87 -4.01
N LEU A 3 -5.55 -21.79 -4.06
CA LEU A 3 -5.86 -20.95 -2.91
C LEU A 3 -6.96 -21.54 -2.02
N ASN A 4 -7.71 -22.52 -2.56
CA ASN A 4 -8.81 -23.16 -1.86
C ASN A 4 -8.37 -23.82 -0.55
N GLY A 5 -9.10 -23.55 0.53
CA GLY A 5 -8.81 -24.01 1.89
C GLY A 5 -7.72 -23.24 2.64
N LYS A 6 -7.05 -22.26 2.00
CA LYS A 6 -6.07 -21.39 2.65
C LYS A 6 -6.71 -20.37 3.56
N SER A 7 -5.97 -19.92 4.58
CA SER A 7 -6.36 -18.82 5.45
C SER A 7 -5.59 -17.54 5.10
N ALA A 8 -6.25 -16.39 5.17
CA ALA A 8 -5.61 -15.10 4.97
C ALA A 8 -6.01 -14.10 6.07
N PHE A 9 -5.01 -13.39 6.60
CA PHE A 9 -5.22 -12.19 7.41
C PHE A 9 -5.00 -10.95 6.55
N ILE A 10 -5.96 -10.02 6.55
CA ILE A 10 -5.92 -8.81 5.75
C ILE A 10 -6.14 -7.56 6.59
N THR A 11 -5.22 -6.61 6.51
CA THR A 11 -5.40 -5.25 7.06
C THR A 11 -5.99 -4.33 5.99
N GLY A 12 -6.76 -3.31 6.40
CA GLY A 12 -7.41 -2.39 5.44
C GLY A 12 -8.59 -3.01 4.69
N ALA A 13 -9.24 -3.97 5.32
CA ALA A 13 -10.35 -4.76 4.78
C ALA A 13 -11.56 -3.92 4.33
N SER A 14 -11.92 -2.88 5.09
CA SER A 14 -13.04 -1.97 4.80
C SER A 14 -12.75 -0.93 3.72
N GLY A 15 -11.48 -0.78 3.32
CA GLY A 15 -11.04 0.18 2.32
C GLY A 15 -11.56 -0.12 0.90
N GLY A 16 -11.39 0.84 -0.01
CA GLY A 16 -11.87 0.73 -1.38
C GLY A 16 -11.32 -0.49 -2.13
N ILE A 17 -10.04 -0.85 -1.93
CA ILE A 17 -9.40 -2.03 -2.53
C ILE A 17 -9.71 -3.31 -1.71
N GLY A 18 -9.82 -3.18 -0.38
CA GLY A 18 -9.98 -4.32 0.52
C GLY A 18 -11.25 -5.13 0.26
N ARG A 19 -12.39 -4.45 0.15
CA ARG A 19 -13.69 -5.11 -0.09
C ARG A 19 -13.72 -5.96 -1.36
N PRO A 20 -13.37 -5.45 -2.55
CA PRO A 20 -13.35 -6.26 -3.76
C PRO A 20 -12.27 -7.35 -3.74
N LEU A 21 -11.15 -7.15 -3.04
CA LEU A 21 -10.12 -8.18 -2.90
C LEU A 21 -10.62 -9.34 -2.02
N ILE A 22 -11.24 -9.06 -0.89
CA ILE A 22 -11.84 -10.08 -0.01
C ILE A 22 -12.84 -10.94 -0.78
N LYS A 23 -13.76 -10.31 -1.51
CA LYS A 23 -14.74 -11.04 -2.31
C LYS A 23 -14.10 -12.04 -3.30
N ARG A 24 -12.98 -11.66 -3.93
CA ARG A 24 -12.25 -12.54 -4.87
C ARG A 24 -11.56 -13.68 -4.15
N LEU A 25 -10.94 -13.42 -3.01
CA LEU A 25 -10.26 -14.43 -2.21
C LEU A 25 -11.26 -15.45 -1.65
N GLU A 26 -12.40 -15.00 -1.11
CA GLU A 26 -13.49 -15.87 -0.65
C GLU A 26 -14.06 -16.71 -1.77
N SER A 27 -14.26 -16.12 -2.96
CA SER A 27 -14.72 -16.87 -4.16
C SER A 27 -13.71 -17.92 -4.62
N ALA A 28 -12.43 -17.78 -4.28
CA ALA A 28 -11.38 -18.76 -4.51
C ALA A 28 -11.22 -19.78 -3.36
N GLY A 29 -12.11 -19.76 -2.37
CA GLY A 29 -12.12 -20.67 -1.22
C GLY A 29 -11.14 -20.32 -0.11
N VAL A 30 -10.67 -19.06 -0.04
CA VAL A 30 -9.81 -18.58 1.04
C VAL A 30 -10.65 -18.17 2.24
N ARG A 31 -10.30 -18.63 3.44
CA ARG A 31 -10.90 -18.19 4.70
C ARG A 31 -10.26 -16.86 5.12
N ILE A 32 -11.08 -15.81 5.28
CA ILE A 32 -10.61 -14.47 5.56
C ILE A 32 -10.76 -14.13 7.05
N ASN A 33 -9.66 -13.70 7.66
CA ASN A 33 -9.64 -12.96 8.92
C ASN A 33 -9.31 -11.50 8.58
N ALA A 34 -10.29 -10.63 8.68
CA ALA A 34 -10.20 -9.23 8.28
C ALA A 34 -9.97 -8.31 9.48
N TYR A 35 -8.92 -7.50 9.44
CA TYR A 35 -8.79 -6.38 10.36
C TYR A 35 -9.55 -5.18 9.78
N ASP A 36 -10.70 -4.90 10.38
CA ASP A 36 -11.55 -3.78 10.04
C ASP A 36 -11.47 -2.73 11.16
N GLN A 37 -11.02 -1.52 10.81
CA GLN A 37 -10.83 -0.44 11.78
C GLN A 37 -12.13 -0.04 12.48
N ASP A 38 -13.27 -0.07 11.78
CA ASP A 38 -14.58 0.31 12.35
C ASP A 38 -15.02 -0.65 13.45
N LYS A 39 -14.60 -1.92 13.36
CA LYS A 39 -14.95 -2.96 14.32
C LYS A 39 -13.89 -3.22 15.38
N ARG A 40 -12.63 -3.09 15.01
CA ARG A 40 -11.47 -3.51 15.83
C ARG A 40 -10.62 -2.33 16.32
N GLY A 41 -10.97 -1.09 15.91
CA GLY A 41 -10.26 0.14 16.28
C GLY A 41 -8.94 0.37 15.52
N ASP A 42 -8.16 1.31 16.02
CA ASP A 42 -6.93 1.73 15.38
C ASP A 42 -5.85 0.63 15.40
N LEU A 43 -5.36 0.23 14.22
CA LEU A 43 -4.41 -0.85 14.06
C LEU A 43 -3.04 -0.55 14.73
N VAL A 44 -2.60 0.70 14.75
CA VAL A 44 -1.34 1.07 15.40
C VAL A 44 -1.44 0.91 16.91
N ARG A 45 -2.56 1.33 17.49
CA ARG A 45 -2.80 1.21 18.94
C ARG A 45 -2.99 -0.25 19.37
N ASN A 46 -3.58 -1.05 18.51
CA ASN A 46 -3.91 -2.46 18.80
C ASN A 46 -2.86 -3.44 18.25
N LEU A 47 -1.69 -2.94 17.79
CA LEU A 47 -0.69 -3.76 17.11
C LEU A 47 -0.22 -4.95 17.95
N ALA A 48 0.01 -4.76 19.25
CA ALA A 48 0.44 -5.84 20.13
C ALA A 48 -0.58 -6.99 20.18
N SER A 49 -1.87 -6.68 20.35
CA SER A 49 -2.95 -7.68 20.36
C SER A 49 -3.07 -8.42 19.02
N VAL A 50 -2.84 -7.72 17.90
CA VAL A 50 -2.85 -8.36 16.55
C VAL A 50 -1.64 -9.28 16.38
N VAL A 51 -0.49 -8.91 16.90
CA VAL A 51 0.72 -9.75 16.91
C VAL A 51 0.47 -11.03 17.70
N ASP A 52 -0.13 -10.94 18.88
CA ASP A 52 -0.47 -12.10 19.71
C ASP A 52 -1.44 -13.03 18.96
N GLU A 53 -2.48 -12.48 18.34
CA GLU A 53 -3.42 -13.25 17.51
C GLU A 53 -2.70 -13.99 16.36
N LEU A 54 -1.88 -13.30 15.60
CA LEU A 54 -1.15 -13.88 14.46
C LEU A 54 -0.09 -14.91 14.86
N THR A 55 0.45 -14.79 16.07
CA THR A 55 1.39 -15.77 16.61
C THR A 55 0.67 -17.04 17.04
N GLN A 56 -0.54 -16.92 17.58
CA GLN A 56 -1.37 -18.06 18.00
C GLN A 56 -2.01 -18.78 16.82
N ASP A 57 -2.50 -18.04 15.83
CA ASP A 57 -3.14 -18.58 14.61
C ASP A 57 -2.53 -17.92 13.36
N THR A 58 -1.36 -18.43 12.98
CA THR A 58 -0.60 -17.87 11.84
C THR A 58 -1.28 -18.22 10.51
N PRO A 59 -1.73 -17.21 9.72
CA PRO A 59 -2.41 -17.43 8.44
C PRO A 59 -1.47 -18.01 7.38
N ASP A 60 -2.02 -18.59 6.34
CA ASP A 60 -1.26 -18.98 5.14
C ASP A 60 -0.80 -17.74 4.35
N ILE A 61 -1.62 -16.69 4.37
CA ILE A 61 -1.39 -15.45 3.61
C ILE A 61 -1.58 -14.24 4.53
N LEU A 62 -0.54 -13.42 4.68
CA LEU A 62 -0.63 -12.12 5.34
C LEU A 62 -0.72 -11.03 4.26
N ILE A 63 -1.78 -10.20 4.29
CA ILE A 63 -1.99 -9.11 3.33
C ILE A 63 -1.98 -7.77 4.04
N ASN A 64 -0.90 -7.03 3.89
CA ASN A 64 -0.71 -5.68 4.41
C ASN A 64 -1.23 -4.65 3.38
N LEU A 65 -2.53 -4.32 3.51
CA LEU A 65 -3.22 -3.38 2.62
C LEU A 65 -3.60 -2.08 3.32
N ALA A 66 -3.67 -2.05 4.66
CA ALA A 66 -3.93 -0.82 5.40
C ALA A 66 -2.88 0.24 5.09
N GLY A 67 -3.32 1.48 4.99
CA GLY A 67 -2.42 2.61 4.75
C GLY A 67 -3.19 3.92 4.71
N ILE A 68 -2.45 5.00 4.89
CA ILE A 68 -2.93 6.38 4.78
C ILE A 68 -1.94 7.19 3.95
N ASN A 69 -2.41 8.28 3.36
CA ASN A 69 -1.57 9.34 2.80
C ASN A 69 -1.87 10.67 3.50
N GLN A 70 -0.99 11.62 3.30
CA GLN A 70 -1.21 13.02 3.69
C GLN A 70 -0.57 13.91 2.65
N PHE A 71 -1.41 14.60 1.86
CA PHE A 71 -0.99 15.56 0.86
C PHE A 71 -0.93 16.95 1.51
N ALA A 72 0.25 17.37 1.92
CA ALA A 72 0.49 18.61 2.67
C ALA A 72 1.96 19.05 2.58
N CYS A 73 2.25 20.27 3.00
CA CYS A 73 3.62 20.73 3.19
C CYS A 73 4.39 19.81 4.15
N CYS A 74 5.70 19.73 3.95
CA CYS A 74 6.60 18.88 4.73
C CYS A 74 6.42 19.10 6.24
N GLU A 75 6.39 20.35 6.68
CA GLU A 75 6.24 20.78 8.07
C GLU A 75 4.85 20.51 8.68
N ALA A 76 3.85 20.23 7.85
CA ALA A 76 2.47 19.96 8.29
C ALA A 76 2.11 18.47 8.27
N GLN A 77 3.03 17.59 7.87
CA GLN A 77 2.77 16.15 7.82
C GLN A 77 2.98 15.46 9.17
N ASN A 78 2.08 14.54 9.50
CA ASN A 78 2.27 13.65 10.64
C ASN A 78 3.11 12.44 10.25
N TYR A 79 4.43 12.61 10.25
CA TYR A 79 5.36 11.55 9.86
C TYR A 79 5.24 10.31 10.73
N GLN A 80 5.09 10.47 12.05
CA GLN A 80 4.96 9.32 12.96
C GLN A 80 3.80 8.44 12.53
N ARG A 81 2.61 9.03 12.32
CA ARG A 81 1.42 8.27 11.92
C ARG A 81 1.58 7.59 10.56
N LEU A 82 2.20 8.26 9.59
CA LEU A 82 2.46 7.71 8.25
C LEU A 82 3.44 6.54 8.30
N ILE A 83 4.52 6.66 9.07
CA ILE A 83 5.53 5.61 9.21
C ILE A 83 4.98 4.43 10.02
N ASP A 84 4.31 4.69 11.13
CA ASP A 84 3.75 3.63 11.96
C ASP A 84 2.79 2.74 11.18
N LEU A 85 1.79 3.34 10.52
CA LEU A 85 0.77 2.53 9.84
C LEU A 85 1.28 1.92 8.54
N ASN A 86 2.02 2.69 7.72
CA ASN A 86 2.39 2.23 6.38
C ASN A 86 3.64 1.36 6.34
N LEU A 87 4.50 1.41 7.38
CA LEU A 87 5.79 0.73 7.41
C LEU A 87 5.97 -0.15 8.64
N ILE A 88 5.88 0.42 9.86
CA ILE A 88 6.14 -0.35 11.10
C ILE A 88 5.13 -1.48 11.26
N VAL A 89 3.84 -1.20 11.09
CA VAL A 89 2.79 -2.23 11.16
C VAL A 89 3.07 -3.41 10.21
N PRO A 90 3.24 -3.23 8.89
CA PRO A 90 3.56 -4.34 7.99
C PRO A 90 4.81 -5.13 8.36
N MET A 91 5.87 -4.45 8.82
CA MET A 91 7.11 -5.08 9.26
C MET A 91 6.87 -5.96 10.50
N THR A 92 6.17 -5.43 11.50
CA THR A 92 5.86 -6.12 12.76
C THR A 92 4.96 -7.33 12.52
N LEU A 93 3.92 -7.20 11.68
CA LEU A 93 3.05 -8.33 11.33
C LEU A 93 3.80 -9.42 10.55
N ALA A 94 4.69 -9.03 9.63
CA ALA A 94 5.55 -9.99 8.93
C ALA A 94 6.48 -10.72 9.91
N GLN A 95 7.08 -9.99 10.87
CA GLN A 95 7.92 -10.56 11.93
C GLN A 95 7.16 -11.59 12.78
N ALA A 96 5.89 -11.32 13.10
CA ALA A 96 5.05 -12.20 13.90
C ALA A 96 4.75 -13.55 13.20
N VAL A 97 4.48 -13.54 11.89
CA VAL A 97 4.08 -14.75 11.15
C VAL A 97 5.26 -15.58 10.65
N LEU A 98 6.44 -14.98 10.47
CA LEU A 98 7.60 -15.64 9.86
C LEU A 98 8.08 -16.89 10.60
N PRO A 99 8.18 -16.94 11.94
CA PRO A 99 8.66 -18.13 12.64
C PRO A 99 7.85 -19.39 12.32
N GLU A 100 6.51 -19.29 12.36
CA GLU A 100 5.65 -20.43 12.07
C GLU A 100 5.61 -20.73 10.56
N MET A 101 5.64 -19.72 9.69
CA MET A 101 5.77 -19.95 8.24
C MET A 101 7.07 -20.67 7.89
N ARG A 102 8.18 -20.35 8.53
CA ARG A 102 9.47 -21.05 8.37
C ARG A 102 9.38 -22.50 8.84
N LYS A 103 8.80 -22.74 10.03
CA LYS A 103 8.65 -24.08 10.62
C LYS A 103 7.83 -25.00 9.70
N ARG A 104 6.73 -24.51 9.10
CA ARG A 104 5.89 -25.31 8.20
C ARG A 104 6.40 -25.30 6.74
N GLY A 105 7.45 -24.54 6.41
CA GLY A 105 8.03 -24.46 5.06
C GLY A 105 7.11 -23.86 4.00
N THR A 106 6.08 -23.08 4.42
CA THR A 106 5.13 -22.43 3.50
C THR A 106 4.52 -21.19 4.11
N GLY A 107 4.29 -20.18 3.26
CA GLY A 107 3.67 -18.93 3.65
C GLY A 107 3.65 -17.93 2.50
N HIS A 108 2.85 -16.87 2.63
CA HIS A 108 2.81 -15.80 1.66
C HIS A 108 2.58 -14.45 2.34
N ILE A 109 3.53 -13.54 2.23
CA ILE A 109 3.43 -12.16 2.72
C ILE A 109 3.20 -11.26 1.51
N VAL A 110 2.15 -10.45 1.56
CA VAL A 110 1.73 -9.55 0.49
C VAL A 110 1.73 -8.12 1.01
N ASN A 111 2.60 -7.27 0.47
CA ASN A 111 2.71 -5.88 0.85
C ASN A 111 2.20 -4.96 -0.26
N ILE A 112 1.26 -4.07 0.07
CA ILE A 112 0.73 -3.10 -0.89
C ILE A 112 1.48 -1.77 -0.73
N GLY A 113 2.37 -1.53 -1.68
CA GLY A 113 3.15 -0.32 -1.83
C GLY A 113 2.40 0.81 -2.53
N SER A 114 3.14 1.58 -3.32
CA SER A 114 2.63 2.63 -4.21
C SER A 114 3.69 2.99 -5.25
N MET A 115 3.27 3.45 -6.42
CA MET A 115 4.18 3.98 -7.43
C MET A 115 4.96 5.22 -6.96
N VAL A 116 4.46 5.95 -5.95
CA VAL A 116 5.20 7.07 -5.35
C VAL A 116 6.49 6.64 -4.62
N ALA A 117 6.62 5.36 -4.28
CA ALA A 117 7.89 4.80 -3.78
C ALA A 117 9.00 4.79 -4.84
N GLU A 118 8.61 4.75 -6.11
CA GLU A 118 9.52 4.70 -7.26
C GLU A 118 9.63 6.06 -7.97
N ILE A 119 8.58 6.87 -7.89
CA ILE A 119 8.50 8.23 -8.46
C ILE A 119 8.08 9.18 -7.34
N PRO A 120 9.03 9.68 -6.53
CA PRO A 120 8.72 10.56 -5.41
C PRO A 120 8.00 11.83 -5.84
N MET A 121 6.86 12.13 -5.22
CA MET A 121 6.06 13.31 -5.52
C MET A 121 6.21 14.37 -4.43
N PRO A 122 6.27 15.67 -4.80
CA PRO A 122 6.26 16.76 -3.83
C PRO A 122 4.97 16.73 -3.01
N TYR A 123 5.01 17.25 -1.79
CA TYR A 123 3.90 17.32 -0.82
C TYR A 123 3.37 15.96 -0.32
N LEU A 124 4.06 14.86 -0.64
CA LEU A 124 3.80 13.51 -0.13
C LEU A 124 5.02 12.91 0.60
N THR A 125 5.90 13.73 1.16
CA THR A 125 7.23 13.31 1.65
C THR A 125 7.17 12.15 2.64
N GLY A 126 6.29 12.18 3.63
CA GLY A 126 6.12 11.09 4.60
C GLY A 126 5.51 9.83 3.99
N TYR A 127 4.54 10.01 3.10
CA TYR A 127 3.95 8.87 2.38
C TYR A 127 4.97 8.19 1.48
N VAL A 128 5.73 8.97 0.70
CA VAL A 128 6.85 8.48 -0.12
C VAL A 128 7.86 7.71 0.72
N ALA A 129 8.34 8.30 1.82
CA ALA A 129 9.31 7.67 2.72
C ALA A 129 8.79 6.33 3.26
N SER A 130 7.52 6.28 3.71
CA SER A 130 6.90 5.07 4.25
C SER A 130 6.78 3.95 3.19
N LYS A 131 6.36 4.28 1.97
CA LYS A 131 6.18 3.30 0.88
C LYS A 131 7.50 2.88 0.24
N ALA A 132 8.50 3.77 0.18
CA ALA A 132 9.86 3.42 -0.22
C ALA A 132 10.52 2.48 0.80
N GLY A 133 10.34 2.73 2.09
CA GLY A 133 10.77 1.83 3.17
C GLY A 133 10.12 0.44 3.05
N LEU A 134 8.81 0.37 2.82
CA LEU A 134 8.10 -0.89 2.63
C LEU A 134 8.57 -1.66 1.39
N ASN A 135 8.92 -0.96 0.31
CA ASN A 135 9.51 -1.55 -0.88
C ASN A 135 10.87 -2.18 -0.56
N GLY A 136 11.77 -1.42 0.09
CA GLY A 136 13.08 -1.91 0.52
C GLY A 136 12.98 -3.11 1.48
N PHE A 137 12.09 -3.03 2.48
CA PHE A 137 11.80 -4.14 3.38
C PHE A 137 11.34 -5.40 2.64
N SER A 138 10.39 -5.26 1.72
CA SER A 138 9.85 -6.38 0.95
C SER A 138 10.93 -7.07 0.10
N ASP A 139 11.81 -6.30 -0.54
CA ASP A 139 12.91 -6.83 -1.34
C ASP A 139 13.98 -7.51 -0.49
N ALA A 140 14.35 -6.93 0.67
CA ALA A 140 15.30 -7.52 1.61
C ALA A 140 14.76 -8.84 2.17
N LEU A 141 13.51 -8.83 2.67
CA LEU A 141 12.88 -10.01 3.23
C LEU A 141 12.76 -11.15 2.20
N ARG A 142 12.36 -10.84 0.97
CA ARG A 142 12.27 -11.82 -0.13
C ARG A 142 13.62 -12.51 -0.38
N ARG A 143 14.72 -11.77 -0.31
CA ARG A 143 16.07 -12.32 -0.49
C ARG A 143 16.48 -13.18 0.71
N GLU A 144 16.18 -12.72 1.93
CA GLU A 144 16.48 -13.43 3.17
C GLU A 144 15.81 -14.80 3.24
N ILE A 145 14.52 -14.89 2.85
CA ILE A 145 13.75 -16.15 2.93
C ILE A 145 13.77 -16.98 1.64
N SER A 146 14.65 -16.65 0.71
CA SER A 146 14.77 -17.39 -0.56
C SER A 146 15.07 -18.88 -0.29
N GLY A 147 14.33 -19.75 -0.99
CA GLY A 147 14.46 -21.20 -0.82
C GLY A 147 13.72 -21.82 0.38
N GLN A 148 13.06 -21.00 1.23
CA GLN A 148 12.36 -21.48 2.43
C GLN A 148 10.88 -21.82 2.20
N GLY A 149 10.39 -21.86 0.95
CA GLY A 149 8.98 -22.14 0.62
C GLY A 149 8.02 -20.98 0.90
N ILE A 150 8.52 -19.87 1.42
CA ILE A 150 7.74 -18.66 1.71
C ILE A 150 7.89 -17.67 0.55
N THR A 151 6.80 -16.99 0.19
CA THR A 151 6.78 -15.98 -0.86
C THR A 151 6.56 -14.59 -0.26
N VAL A 152 7.27 -13.58 -0.78
CA VAL A 152 6.94 -12.16 -0.57
C VAL A 152 6.49 -11.59 -1.90
N THR A 153 5.27 -11.04 -1.93
CA THR A 153 4.73 -10.27 -3.05
C THR A 153 4.67 -8.80 -2.67
N HIS A 154 5.29 -7.93 -3.47
CA HIS A 154 5.17 -6.48 -3.32
C HIS A 154 4.50 -5.88 -4.56
N ILE A 155 3.42 -5.13 -4.35
CA ILE A 155 2.65 -4.54 -5.44
C ILE A 155 2.58 -3.04 -5.27
N ASN A 156 2.93 -2.29 -6.32
CA ASN A 156 2.86 -0.84 -6.38
C ASN A 156 1.71 -0.39 -7.28
N PRO A 157 0.50 -0.13 -6.72
CA PRO A 157 -0.56 0.56 -7.45
C PRO A 157 -0.16 2.00 -7.78
N ARG A 158 -0.68 2.54 -8.89
CA ARG A 158 -0.75 3.98 -9.12
C ARG A 158 -1.96 4.58 -8.40
N ALA A 159 -2.38 5.80 -8.74
CA ALA A 159 -3.56 6.40 -8.13
C ALA A 159 -4.80 5.51 -8.32
N VAL A 160 -5.57 5.33 -7.24
CA VAL A 160 -6.78 4.49 -7.21
C VAL A 160 -7.95 5.33 -6.72
N ARG A 161 -9.09 5.25 -7.36
CA ARG A 161 -10.32 5.95 -6.96
C ARG A 161 -10.88 5.40 -5.66
N THR A 162 -10.36 5.88 -4.55
CA THR A 162 -10.77 5.51 -3.19
C THR A 162 -10.91 6.74 -2.32
N THR A 163 -11.50 6.57 -1.14
CA THR A 163 -11.62 7.64 -0.14
C THR A 163 -10.25 8.14 0.37
N MET A 164 -9.17 7.41 0.17
CA MET A 164 -7.82 7.86 0.49
C MET A 164 -7.39 9.09 -0.34
N ASN A 165 -7.90 9.22 -1.56
CA ASN A 165 -7.59 10.30 -2.50
C ASN A 165 -8.71 11.36 -2.57
N HIS A 166 -9.32 11.73 -1.42
CA HIS A 166 -10.32 12.79 -1.35
C HIS A 166 -9.71 14.18 -1.09
N GLY A 167 -10.54 15.22 -1.10
CA GLY A 167 -10.12 16.60 -0.79
C GLY A 167 -9.05 17.12 -1.74
N ALA A 168 -8.03 17.77 -1.20
CA ALA A 168 -6.94 18.38 -1.96
C ALA A 168 -6.24 17.41 -2.92
N MET A 169 -6.10 16.13 -2.54
CA MET A 169 -5.50 15.12 -3.41
C MET A 169 -6.37 14.80 -4.63
N ALA A 170 -7.70 14.76 -4.47
CA ALA A 170 -8.62 14.56 -5.60
C ALA A 170 -8.53 15.74 -6.58
N THR A 171 -8.56 16.98 -6.07
CA THR A 171 -8.41 18.19 -6.89
C THR A 171 -7.07 18.18 -7.65
N PHE A 172 -5.99 17.81 -6.95
CA PHE A 172 -4.66 17.67 -7.58
C PHE A 172 -4.67 16.63 -8.71
N ASN A 173 -5.24 15.45 -8.47
CA ASN A 173 -5.33 14.38 -9.48
C ASN A 173 -6.14 14.84 -10.71
N GLU A 174 -7.23 15.56 -10.51
CA GLU A 174 -8.05 16.12 -11.59
C GLU A 174 -7.27 17.16 -12.42
N MET A 175 -6.67 18.15 -11.76
CA MET A 175 -5.89 19.22 -12.42
C MET A 175 -4.67 18.68 -13.19
N THR A 176 -4.03 17.65 -12.68
CA THR A 176 -2.90 16.99 -13.32
C THR A 176 -3.29 15.93 -14.35
N ARG A 177 -4.58 15.64 -14.48
CA ARG A 177 -5.13 14.54 -15.32
C ARG A 177 -4.47 13.22 -14.98
N THR A 178 -4.25 12.98 -13.68
CA THR A 178 -3.68 11.72 -13.19
C THR A 178 -4.58 10.56 -13.55
N THR A 179 -4.02 9.51 -14.16
CA THR A 179 -4.79 8.31 -14.45
C THR A 179 -5.05 7.54 -13.17
N GLU A 180 -6.32 7.36 -12.83
CA GLU A 180 -6.75 6.59 -11.66
C GLU A 180 -7.35 5.26 -12.07
N ASP A 181 -6.91 4.20 -11.41
CA ASP A 181 -7.49 2.86 -11.59
C ASP A 181 -8.75 2.67 -10.73
N SER A 182 -9.64 1.78 -11.18
CA SER A 182 -10.75 1.37 -10.32
C SER A 182 -10.27 0.44 -9.20
N PRO A 183 -10.88 0.51 -8.00
CA PRO A 183 -10.56 -0.41 -6.90
C PRO A 183 -10.72 -1.88 -7.29
N ASP A 184 -11.73 -2.19 -8.07
CA ASP A 184 -12.01 -3.56 -8.57
C ASP A 184 -10.89 -4.08 -9.47
N TRP A 185 -10.39 -3.24 -10.38
CA TRP A 185 -9.28 -3.63 -11.25
C TRP A 185 -8.00 -3.85 -10.45
N VAL A 186 -7.70 -2.96 -9.49
CA VAL A 186 -6.53 -3.12 -8.63
C VAL A 186 -6.62 -4.38 -7.77
N ALA A 187 -7.81 -4.64 -7.19
CA ALA A 187 -8.06 -5.86 -6.44
C ALA A 187 -7.85 -7.12 -7.29
N GLU A 188 -8.28 -7.12 -8.56
CA GLU A 188 -8.01 -8.20 -9.50
C GLU A 188 -6.50 -8.37 -9.75
N GLN A 189 -5.75 -7.26 -9.94
CA GLN A 189 -4.30 -7.32 -10.13
C GLN A 189 -3.56 -7.88 -8.91
N ILE A 190 -4.04 -7.56 -7.70
CA ILE A 190 -3.52 -8.09 -6.44
C ILE A 190 -3.84 -9.58 -6.34
N PHE A 191 -5.09 -9.97 -6.57
CA PHE A 191 -5.51 -11.37 -6.55
C PHE A 191 -4.68 -12.23 -7.51
N GLN A 192 -4.48 -11.79 -8.74
CA GLN A 192 -3.66 -12.47 -9.73
C GLN A 192 -2.19 -12.57 -9.29
N ALA A 193 -1.65 -11.54 -8.67
CA ALA A 193 -0.28 -11.57 -8.17
C ALA A 193 -0.13 -12.55 -6.99
N ILE A 194 -1.13 -12.65 -6.12
CA ILE A 194 -1.18 -13.64 -5.03
C ILE A 194 -1.26 -15.07 -5.61
N ASN A 195 -2.20 -15.31 -6.51
CA ASN A 195 -2.43 -16.63 -7.10
C ASN A 195 -1.20 -17.15 -7.86
N ASN A 196 -0.52 -16.26 -8.57
CA ASN A 196 0.66 -16.59 -9.38
C ASN A 196 1.99 -16.42 -8.61
N ARG A 197 1.96 -16.08 -7.33
CA ARG A 197 3.14 -15.84 -6.46
C ARG A 197 4.16 -14.88 -7.08
N VAL A 198 3.68 -13.81 -7.68
CA VAL A 198 4.53 -12.78 -8.30
C VAL A 198 5.29 -12.03 -7.24
N SER A 199 6.62 -11.99 -7.32
CA SER A 199 7.47 -11.33 -6.31
C SER A 199 7.29 -9.81 -6.29
N ARG A 200 7.18 -9.16 -7.46
CA ARG A 200 7.02 -7.70 -7.58
C ARG A 200 6.15 -7.34 -8.77
N LYS A 201 5.24 -6.39 -8.57
CA LYS A 201 4.35 -5.89 -9.64
C LYS A 201 4.07 -4.41 -9.45
N SER A 202 4.55 -3.59 -10.39
CA SER A 202 4.18 -2.17 -10.47
C SER A 202 3.08 -2.01 -11.51
N LEU A 203 1.97 -1.38 -11.12
CA LEU A 203 0.80 -1.17 -11.99
C LEU A 203 0.98 0.15 -12.77
N GLY A 204 0.69 0.09 -14.08
CA GLY A 204 0.88 1.21 -15.00
C GLY A 204 2.16 1.09 -15.86
N ARG A 205 1.97 1.08 -17.19
CA ARG A 205 3.11 0.95 -18.14
C ARG A 205 3.91 2.24 -18.23
N LYS A 206 3.24 3.39 -18.20
CA LYS A 206 3.88 4.70 -18.24
C LYS A 206 4.66 4.96 -16.96
N GLU A 207 4.08 4.66 -15.82
CA GLU A 207 4.68 4.83 -14.51
C GLU A 207 5.94 3.96 -14.36
N ARG A 208 5.94 2.75 -14.88
CA ARG A 208 7.15 1.89 -14.91
C ARG A 208 8.28 2.50 -15.73
N PHE A 209 7.97 3.12 -16.86
CA PHE A 209 8.96 3.83 -17.65
C PHE A 209 9.53 5.04 -16.91
N PHE A 210 8.64 5.83 -16.27
CA PHE A 210 9.04 6.97 -15.44
C PHE A 210 9.90 6.54 -14.23
N SER A 211 9.56 5.43 -13.59
CA SER A 211 10.35 4.85 -12.49
C SER A 211 11.78 4.51 -12.95
N LEU A 212 11.93 3.89 -14.11
CA LEU A 212 13.24 3.60 -14.68
C LEU A 212 14.01 4.89 -15.02
N THR A 213 13.33 5.88 -15.58
CA THR A 213 13.93 7.18 -15.87
C THR A 213 14.37 7.87 -14.58
N ASN A 214 13.57 7.83 -13.53
CA ASN A 214 13.94 8.39 -12.23
C ASN A 214 15.17 7.72 -11.62
N ALA A 215 15.29 6.41 -11.77
CA ALA A 215 16.44 5.66 -11.26
C ALA A 215 17.75 5.98 -12.02
N LEU A 216 17.67 6.25 -13.31
CA LEU A 216 18.85 6.47 -14.17
C LEU A 216 19.19 7.95 -14.36
N LEU A 217 18.18 8.81 -14.44
CA LEU A 217 18.28 10.23 -14.80
C LEU A 217 17.34 11.09 -13.94
N PRO A 218 17.54 11.14 -12.61
CA PRO A 218 16.61 11.81 -11.70
C PRO A 218 16.41 13.30 -12.04
N GLY A 219 17.43 13.99 -12.50
CA GLY A 219 17.33 15.40 -12.89
C GLY A 219 16.32 15.66 -14.03
N MET A 220 16.07 14.71 -14.92
CA MET A 220 15.02 14.84 -15.94
C MET A 220 13.63 14.76 -15.32
N VAL A 221 13.47 13.89 -14.33
CA VAL A 221 12.20 13.75 -13.58
C VAL A 221 11.94 14.99 -12.75
N ASP A 222 12.97 15.59 -12.12
CA ASP A 222 12.86 16.83 -11.37
C ASP A 222 12.29 17.97 -12.22
N VAL A 223 12.74 18.09 -13.49
CA VAL A 223 12.18 19.08 -14.42
C VAL A 223 10.71 18.80 -14.73
N ALA A 224 10.35 17.54 -14.96
CA ALA A 224 8.96 17.15 -15.20
C ALA A 224 8.07 17.41 -13.97
N MET A 225 8.61 17.22 -12.76
CA MET A 225 7.88 17.44 -11.51
C MET A 225 7.64 18.92 -11.17
N ARG A 226 8.33 19.88 -11.80
CA ARG A 226 8.10 21.32 -11.56
C ARG A 226 6.65 21.73 -11.84
N LYS A 227 6.06 21.23 -12.91
CA LYS A 227 4.65 21.49 -13.25
C LYS A 227 3.71 20.91 -12.18
N GLN A 228 3.99 19.71 -11.72
CA GLN A 228 3.20 19.06 -10.67
C GLN A 228 3.32 19.79 -9.34
N LYS A 229 4.53 20.28 -8.99
CA LYS A 229 4.74 21.14 -7.83
C LYS A 229 3.87 22.40 -7.90
N GLN A 230 3.85 23.10 -9.03
CA GLN A 230 3.03 24.32 -9.21
C GLN A 230 1.53 24.03 -9.03
N VAL A 231 1.02 22.93 -9.59
CA VAL A 231 -0.38 22.53 -9.39
C VAL A 231 -0.65 22.18 -7.94
N ALA A 232 0.26 21.47 -7.27
CA ALA A 232 0.13 21.16 -5.84
C ALA A 232 0.06 22.44 -4.99
N GLU A 233 0.90 23.42 -5.29
CA GLU A 233 0.89 24.73 -4.62
C GLU A 233 -0.43 25.48 -4.83
N GLN A 234 -0.96 25.46 -6.04
CA GLN A 234 -2.28 26.04 -6.32
C GLN A 234 -3.40 25.38 -5.51
N VAL A 235 -3.34 24.05 -5.34
CA VAL A 235 -4.35 23.33 -4.57
C VAL A 235 -4.20 23.54 -3.06
N LEU A 236 -2.97 23.53 -2.55
CA LEU A 236 -2.73 23.59 -1.11
C LEU A 236 -2.80 25.02 -0.54
N PHE A 237 -2.47 26.02 -1.36
CA PHE A 237 -2.41 27.44 -0.94
C PHE A 237 -3.50 28.30 -1.59
N ALA A 238 -4.44 27.70 -2.33
CA ALA A 238 -5.59 28.44 -2.84
C ALA A 238 -6.30 29.14 -1.68
N PRO A 239 -6.57 30.45 -1.75
CA PRO A 239 -7.36 31.10 -0.73
C PRO A 239 -8.72 30.40 -0.65
N ASN A 240 -9.05 29.90 0.54
CA ASN A 240 -10.33 29.26 0.81
C ASN A 240 -11.48 30.17 0.38
N HIS A 241 -12.18 29.85 -0.67
CA HIS A 241 -13.52 30.39 -0.98
C HIS A 241 -14.57 29.78 -0.04
N ALA A 242 -14.25 29.63 1.23
CA ALA A 242 -15.15 29.15 2.26
C ALA A 242 -15.58 30.30 3.15
N SER A 243 -16.31 31.27 2.55
CA SER A 243 -17.25 32.16 3.28
C SER A 243 -18.02 33.01 2.26
N ARG A 244 -18.88 32.37 1.48
CA ARG A 244 -20.03 33.02 0.84
C ARG A 244 -21.22 32.08 0.99
N GLY A 245 -22.03 32.38 1.95
CA GLY A 245 -23.31 31.74 2.20
C GLY A 245 -23.77 32.13 3.59
N GLU A 246 -24.40 33.27 3.65
CA GLU A 246 -25.34 33.66 4.70
C GLU A 246 -26.48 32.66 4.83
#